data_36d56733aed64545d8820ff35d0c0039
#
_entry.id   36d56733aed64545d8820ff35d0c0039
#
_cell.length_a   1.000
_cell.length_b   1.000
_cell.length_c   1.000
_cell.angle_alpha   90.00
_cell.angle_beta   90.00
_cell.angle_gamma   90.00
#
_symmetry.space_group_name_H-M   'P 1'
#
loop_
_entity.id
_entity.type
_entity.pdbx_description
1 polymer ?
#
loop_
_entity_poly.entity_id
_entity_poly.type
_entity_poly.pdbx_seq_one_letter_code
_entity_poly.pdbx_strand_id
1 'polypeptide(L)'
;MAVGKINRRMWFRVLPLTLSVFLAQHEALAKGKEIRLAAAADLKFAMGELSEMFERRTGTKVNVTYGSSGNFFSQLQNGAPFDLFFSADIEYPRKLEAAGIAEPETLYEYAVGRIVIWTPAEAKVDVTKHGWETLLDTSVEKIAIANPEHAPYGRAAVAALQKAGIYESVQAKLVFGENIAQAAQFVQSGNAQAGIVALSLAVSPAMRDGKRWEIPAEMHPALEQGALVLKDAKNKDAALAFLEFVKSATARATLAKYGFEFPEKTKKEGRR
;
A
#
# COMPACT_ATOMS: atom_id res chain seq x y z
N MET A 1 74.99 36.36 42.90
CA MET A 1 74.63 35.63 41.67
C MET A 1 73.53 34.63 42.02
N ALA A 2 72.30 34.88 41.68
CA ALA A 2 71.19 33.99 41.92
C ALA A 2 70.39 33.82 40.59
N VAL A 3 70.51 32.62 40.07
CA VAL A 3 69.83 32.25 38.79
C VAL A 3 68.40 31.81 39.11
N GLY A 4 67.41 32.54 38.57
CA GLY A 4 65.99 32.26 38.74
C GLY A 4 65.52 31.00 37.99
N LYS A 5 64.87 30.10 38.70
CA LYS A 5 64.17 28.94 38.12
C LYS A 5 62.83 29.37 37.46
N ILE A 6 62.73 29.24 36.14
CA ILE A 6 61.51 29.43 35.37
C ILE A 6 60.62 28.22 35.58
N ASN A 7 59.45 28.46 36.09
CA ASN A 7 58.43 27.47 36.42
C ASN A 7 57.61 27.08 35.14
N ARG A 8 57.91 25.92 34.52
CA ARG A 8 57.25 25.34 33.35
C ARG A 8 56.04 24.48 33.76
N ARG A 9 55.00 25.06 34.30
CA ARG A 9 53.76 24.31 34.58
C ARG A 9 52.53 25.18 34.41
N MET A 10 52.17 25.53 33.18
CA MET A 10 50.84 26.10 32.92
C MET A 10 50.51 26.20 31.43
N TRP A 11 50.48 25.07 30.72
CA TRP A 11 49.95 25.03 29.35
C TRP A 11 49.48 23.61 29.01
N PHE A 12 48.44 23.06 29.67
CA PHE A 12 47.75 21.88 29.21
C PHE A 12 46.42 21.71 29.95
N ARG A 13 45.43 22.57 29.70
CA ARG A 13 44.04 22.32 30.15
C ARG A 13 42.98 23.13 29.43
N VAL A 14 43.02 23.31 28.11
CA VAL A 14 41.93 23.97 27.38
C VAL A 14 41.59 23.29 26.02
N LEU A 15 41.76 21.95 25.88
CA LEU A 15 41.44 21.34 24.57
C LEU A 15 40.71 20.00 24.61
N PRO A 16 39.68 19.75 25.45
CA PRO A 16 38.74 18.71 25.08
C PRO A 16 37.29 19.14 24.96
N LEU A 17 36.92 20.43 25.23
CA LEU A 17 35.48 20.81 25.24
C LEU A 17 34.89 21.16 23.86
N THR A 18 35.74 21.54 22.89
CA THR A 18 35.24 21.95 21.55
C THR A 18 35.01 20.79 20.60
N LEU A 19 35.66 19.64 20.81
CA LEU A 19 35.51 18.47 19.93
C LEU A 19 34.20 17.69 20.21
N SER A 20 33.73 17.70 21.45
CA SER A 20 32.50 17.01 21.87
C SER A 20 31.22 17.68 21.36
N VAL A 21 31.23 18.99 21.16
CA VAL A 21 30.07 19.74 20.63
C VAL A 21 29.89 19.52 19.12
N PHE A 22 31.01 19.35 18.38
CA PHE A 22 30.93 19.07 16.93
C PHE A 22 30.43 17.67 16.60
N LEU A 23 30.73 16.67 17.42
CA LEU A 23 30.24 15.30 17.26
C LEU A 23 28.75 15.19 17.58
N ALA A 24 28.24 15.89 18.59
CA ALA A 24 26.82 15.89 18.95
C ALA A 24 25.95 16.60 17.89
N GLN A 25 26.48 17.59 17.18
CA GLN A 25 25.77 18.24 16.08
C GLN A 25 25.71 17.38 14.80
N HIS A 26 26.68 16.48 14.58
CA HIS A 26 26.63 15.55 13.44
C HIS A 26 25.66 14.39 13.66
N GLU A 27 25.44 13.92 14.89
CA GLU A 27 24.42 12.91 15.19
C GLU A 27 22.98 13.46 15.12
N ALA A 28 22.77 14.73 15.42
CA ALA A 28 21.46 15.38 15.29
C ALA A 28 21.05 15.62 13.82
N LEU A 29 22.02 15.74 12.90
CA LEU A 29 21.78 15.88 11.46
C LEU A 29 21.55 14.53 10.73
N ALA A 30 21.82 13.40 11.39
CA ALA A 30 21.75 12.06 10.79
C ALA A 30 20.44 11.31 11.08
N LYS A 31 19.46 11.89 11.78
CA LYS A 31 18.11 11.33 11.81
C LYS A 31 17.41 11.71 10.51
N GLY A 32 17.66 10.92 9.46
CA GLY A 32 16.99 11.05 8.17
C GLY A 32 15.46 11.17 8.38
N LYS A 33 14.83 12.06 7.64
CA LYS A 33 13.38 12.18 7.65
C LYS A 33 12.77 10.82 7.34
N GLU A 34 11.80 10.37 8.11
CA GLU A 34 11.03 9.15 7.82
C GLU A 34 9.55 9.46 7.80
N ILE A 35 8.82 8.78 6.95
CA ILE A 35 7.35 8.81 6.90
C ILE A 35 6.79 7.42 7.05
N ARG A 36 5.62 7.31 7.68
CA ARG A 36 4.93 6.06 7.94
C ARG A 36 3.61 6.02 7.17
N LEU A 37 3.49 5.03 6.32
CA LEU A 37 2.34 4.81 5.47
C LEU A 37 1.50 3.65 5.97
N ALA A 38 0.19 3.86 6.12
CA ALA A 38 -0.81 2.81 6.13
C ALA A 38 -1.26 2.59 4.68
N ALA A 39 -0.99 1.43 4.10
CA ALA A 39 -1.30 1.17 2.69
C ALA A 39 -2.11 -0.12 2.51
N ALA A 40 -3.12 -0.06 1.67
CA ALA A 40 -3.87 -1.22 1.23
C ALA A 40 -2.91 -2.27 0.63
N ALA A 41 -3.13 -3.54 0.97
CA ALA A 41 -2.17 -4.61 0.70
C ALA A 41 -2.02 -4.97 -0.78
N ASP A 42 -2.93 -4.54 -1.64
CA ASP A 42 -2.82 -4.62 -3.10
C ASP A 42 -1.68 -3.76 -3.66
N LEU A 43 -1.27 -2.72 -2.93
CA LEU A 43 -0.15 -1.84 -3.27
C LEU A 43 1.23 -2.45 -2.97
N LYS A 44 1.32 -3.63 -2.34
CA LYS A 44 2.56 -4.16 -1.77
C LYS A 44 3.78 -4.02 -2.69
N PHE A 45 3.67 -4.39 -3.95
CA PHE A 45 4.80 -4.34 -4.89
C PHE A 45 4.98 -2.96 -5.52
N ALA A 46 3.89 -2.33 -5.95
CA ALA A 46 3.94 -1.00 -6.54
C ALA A 46 4.46 0.05 -5.53
N MET A 47 3.93 0.03 -4.30
CA MET A 47 4.34 0.97 -3.26
C MET A 47 5.78 0.71 -2.79
N GLY A 48 6.23 -0.54 -2.77
CA GLY A 48 7.64 -0.87 -2.51
C GLY A 48 8.57 -0.18 -3.51
N GLU A 49 8.28 -0.31 -4.82
CA GLU A 49 9.06 0.34 -5.89
C GLU A 49 8.99 1.87 -5.78
N LEU A 50 7.80 2.43 -5.53
CA LEU A 50 7.62 3.88 -5.34
C LEU A 50 8.39 4.40 -4.13
N SER A 51 8.35 3.67 -3.02
CA SER A 51 9.09 4.03 -1.79
C SER A 51 10.59 4.10 -2.04
N GLU A 52 11.17 3.06 -2.67
CA GLU A 52 12.58 3.06 -3.03
C GLU A 52 12.97 4.21 -3.98
N MET A 53 12.11 4.53 -4.96
CA MET A 53 12.35 5.65 -5.88
C MET A 53 12.35 6.98 -5.13
N PHE A 54 11.41 7.18 -4.21
CA PHE A 54 11.33 8.40 -3.40
C PHE A 54 12.51 8.51 -2.42
N GLU A 55 12.87 7.42 -1.75
CA GLU A 55 14.03 7.36 -0.85
C GLU A 55 15.33 7.74 -1.57
N ARG A 56 15.59 7.14 -2.75
CA ARG A 56 16.77 7.47 -3.56
C ARG A 56 16.80 8.94 -3.98
N ARG A 57 15.65 9.55 -4.22
CA ARG A 57 15.55 10.94 -4.71
C ARG A 57 15.69 11.97 -3.59
N THR A 58 15.20 11.66 -2.39
CA THR A 58 15.01 12.65 -1.32
C THR A 58 15.82 12.36 -0.05
N GLY A 59 16.32 11.14 0.11
CA GLY A 59 16.92 10.65 1.36
C GLY A 59 15.89 10.41 2.48
N THR A 60 14.58 10.58 2.22
CA THR A 60 13.51 10.34 3.20
C THR A 60 13.14 8.87 3.21
N LYS A 61 13.25 8.22 4.37
CA LYS A 61 12.86 6.82 4.54
C LYS A 61 11.34 6.66 4.52
N VAL A 62 10.84 5.64 3.80
CA VAL A 62 9.41 5.35 3.70
C VAL A 62 9.10 4.00 4.35
N ASN A 63 8.47 4.02 5.51
CA ASN A 63 8.07 2.82 6.24
C ASN A 63 6.60 2.50 5.92
N VAL A 64 6.36 1.42 5.19
CA VAL A 64 5.02 1.02 4.76
C VAL A 64 4.51 -0.16 5.57
N THR A 65 3.34 0.01 6.15
CA THR A 65 2.56 -1.08 6.77
C THR A 65 1.42 -1.44 5.83
N TYR A 66 1.33 -2.72 5.46
CA TYR A 66 0.30 -3.23 4.55
C TYR A 66 -0.80 -3.94 5.30
N GLY A 67 -2.06 -3.68 4.94
CA GLY A 67 -3.22 -4.27 5.60
C GLY A 67 -4.51 -4.05 4.81
N SER A 68 -5.66 -4.31 5.43
CA SER A 68 -6.96 -3.97 4.84
C SER A 68 -7.31 -2.50 5.09
N SER A 69 -7.99 -1.87 4.13
CA SER A 69 -8.36 -0.45 4.23
C SER A 69 -9.31 -0.18 5.39
N GLY A 70 -10.26 -1.09 5.67
CA GLY A 70 -11.20 -0.92 6.77
C GLY A 70 -10.53 -1.00 8.14
N ASN A 71 -9.56 -1.90 8.33
CA ASN A 71 -8.80 -1.97 9.58
C ASN A 71 -7.94 -0.74 9.80
N PHE A 72 -7.28 -0.22 8.75
CA PHE A 72 -6.56 1.05 8.86
C PHE A 72 -7.48 2.22 9.14
N PHE A 73 -8.65 2.28 8.49
CA PHE A 73 -9.63 3.31 8.79
C PHE A 73 -9.99 3.33 10.26
N SER A 74 -10.32 2.18 10.85
CA SER A 74 -10.62 2.06 12.29
C SER A 74 -9.44 2.46 13.17
N GLN A 75 -8.21 2.05 12.82
CA GLN A 75 -7.01 2.43 13.56
C GLN A 75 -6.76 3.94 13.50
N LEU A 76 -6.94 4.57 12.33
CA LEU A 76 -6.73 6.01 12.14
C LEU A 76 -7.77 6.84 12.87
N GLN A 77 -9.02 6.38 12.94
CA GLN A 77 -10.04 7.02 13.79
C GLN A 77 -9.66 7.00 15.29
N ASN A 78 -8.88 6.00 15.71
CA ASN A 78 -8.36 5.85 17.07
C ASN A 78 -6.93 6.42 17.25
N GLY A 79 -6.46 7.27 16.33
CA GLY A 79 -5.20 8.00 16.46
C GLY A 79 -3.94 7.18 16.17
N ALA A 80 -4.03 6.11 15.36
CA ALA A 80 -2.85 5.35 14.97
C ALA A 80 -1.81 6.26 14.28
N PRO A 81 -0.51 6.15 14.64
CA PRO A 81 0.49 7.13 14.31
C PRO A 81 1.09 6.90 12.90
N PHE A 82 0.30 7.11 11.87
CA PHE A 82 0.72 7.15 10.47
C PHE A 82 0.81 8.59 9.96
N ASP A 83 1.52 8.80 8.87
CA ASP A 83 1.64 10.11 8.20
C ASP A 83 0.75 10.18 6.96
N LEU A 84 0.59 9.04 6.23
CA LEU A 84 -0.27 8.93 5.05
C LEU A 84 -1.12 7.67 5.12
N PHE A 85 -2.27 7.74 4.47
CA PHE A 85 -3.15 6.61 4.24
C PHE A 85 -3.41 6.41 2.75
N PHE A 86 -3.19 5.19 2.26
CA PHE A 86 -3.50 4.73 0.90
C PHE A 86 -4.53 3.62 1.00
N SER A 87 -5.74 3.90 0.56
CA SER A 87 -6.90 3.02 0.68
C SER A 87 -7.31 2.44 -0.67
N ALA A 88 -7.71 1.18 -0.68
CA ALA A 88 -8.33 0.52 -1.83
C ALA A 88 -9.83 0.83 -1.99
N ASP A 89 -10.35 1.75 -1.20
CA ASP A 89 -11.71 2.27 -1.26
C ASP A 89 -11.68 3.74 -0.84
N ILE A 90 -12.00 4.65 -1.76
CA ILE A 90 -11.93 6.10 -1.57
C ILE A 90 -12.87 6.61 -0.49
N GLU A 91 -13.93 5.85 -0.17
CA GLU A 91 -14.88 6.25 0.87
C GLU A 91 -14.26 6.31 2.28
N TYR A 92 -13.23 5.50 2.56
CA TYR A 92 -12.52 5.61 3.82
C TYR A 92 -11.73 6.91 3.96
N PRO A 93 -10.90 7.34 3.00
CA PRO A 93 -10.28 8.66 3.00
C PRO A 93 -11.30 9.80 3.08
N ARG A 94 -12.41 9.74 2.33
CA ARG A 94 -13.50 10.75 2.40
C ARG A 94 -14.08 10.89 3.81
N LYS A 95 -14.32 9.77 4.48
CA LYS A 95 -14.81 9.77 5.88
C LYS A 95 -13.79 10.36 6.86
N LEU A 96 -12.49 10.07 6.69
CA LEU A 96 -11.44 10.68 7.52
C LEU A 96 -11.33 12.19 7.29
N GLU A 97 -11.44 12.65 6.04
CA GLU A 97 -11.46 14.06 5.69
C GLU A 97 -12.67 14.78 6.33
N ALA A 98 -13.87 14.21 6.19
CA ALA A 98 -15.09 14.73 6.80
C ALA A 98 -15.03 14.78 8.34
N ALA A 99 -14.30 13.85 8.96
CA ALA A 99 -14.05 13.82 10.40
C ALA A 99 -12.93 14.78 10.87
N GLY A 100 -12.28 15.52 9.96
CA GLY A 100 -11.19 16.44 10.28
C GLY A 100 -9.88 15.77 10.70
N ILE A 101 -9.71 14.48 10.36
CA ILE A 101 -8.51 13.65 10.64
C ILE A 101 -7.47 13.81 9.52
N ALA A 102 -7.90 14.20 8.33
CA ALA A 102 -7.02 14.47 7.19
C ALA A 102 -6.48 15.91 7.21
N GLU A 103 -5.31 16.10 6.62
CA GLU A 103 -4.81 17.43 6.22
C GLU A 103 -5.69 17.95 5.08
N PRO A 104 -6.23 19.20 5.16
CA PRO A 104 -7.10 19.75 4.14
C PRO A 104 -6.50 19.67 2.72
N GLU A 105 -7.36 19.44 1.73
CA GLU A 105 -7.01 19.43 0.29
C GLU A 105 -5.97 18.36 -0.12
N THR A 106 -5.77 17.33 0.71
CA THR A 106 -4.82 16.25 0.38
C THR A 106 -5.49 15.00 -0.17
N LEU A 107 -6.81 14.89 -0.11
CA LEU A 107 -7.53 13.76 -0.69
C LEU A 107 -7.24 13.65 -2.20
N TYR A 108 -6.72 12.51 -2.61
CA TYR A 108 -6.35 12.24 -3.99
C TYR A 108 -6.76 10.83 -4.41
N GLU A 109 -7.57 10.74 -5.46
CA GLU A 109 -7.90 9.48 -6.13
C GLU A 109 -6.72 9.09 -7.03
N TYR A 110 -5.96 8.07 -6.61
CA TYR A 110 -4.68 7.75 -7.26
C TYR A 110 -4.79 6.62 -8.29
N ALA A 111 -5.78 5.73 -8.18
CA ALA A 111 -5.94 4.58 -9.06
C ALA A 111 -7.34 3.96 -9.00
N VAL A 112 -7.60 3.05 -9.94
CA VAL A 112 -8.72 2.10 -9.89
C VAL A 112 -8.15 0.69 -9.92
N GLY A 113 -8.53 -0.15 -8.94
CA GLY A 113 -8.09 -1.53 -8.82
C GLY A 113 -8.90 -2.49 -9.70
N ARG A 114 -8.31 -3.65 -10.00
CA ARG A 114 -8.93 -4.76 -10.74
C ARG A 114 -8.79 -6.06 -9.98
N ILE A 115 -9.74 -6.97 -10.14
CA ILE A 115 -9.69 -8.32 -9.57
C ILE A 115 -9.60 -9.38 -10.66
N VAL A 116 -8.95 -10.48 -10.31
CA VAL A 116 -8.76 -11.63 -11.20
C VAL A 116 -9.03 -12.93 -10.44
N ILE A 117 -9.50 -13.95 -11.12
CA ILE A 117 -9.35 -15.32 -10.64
C ILE A 117 -7.93 -15.76 -10.97
N TRP A 118 -7.20 -16.20 -9.97
CA TRP A 118 -5.81 -16.66 -10.11
C TRP A 118 -5.65 -18.07 -9.60
N THR A 119 -4.85 -18.86 -10.32
CA THR A 119 -4.46 -20.24 -9.95
C THR A 119 -2.95 -20.41 -10.13
N PRO A 120 -2.30 -21.33 -9.38
CA PRO A 120 -0.94 -21.76 -9.68
C PRO A 120 -0.80 -22.26 -11.12
N ALA A 121 0.40 -22.22 -11.68
CA ALA A 121 0.68 -22.67 -13.05
C ALA A 121 0.31 -24.15 -13.28
N GLU A 122 0.52 -24.97 -12.26
CA GLU A 122 0.28 -26.43 -12.24
C GLU A 122 -1.16 -26.82 -11.86
N ALA A 123 -2.06 -25.85 -11.70
CA ALA A 123 -3.47 -26.13 -11.38
C ALA A 123 -4.10 -27.06 -12.39
N LYS A 124 -4.90 -28.02 -11.90
CA LYS A 124 -5.60 -29.01 -12.72
C LYS A 124 -6.58 -28.39 -13.73
N VAL A 125 -7.17 -27.26 -13.36
CA VAL A 125 -8.11 -26.52 -14.22
C VAL A 125 -7.43 -25.28 -14.77
N ASP A 126 -7.57 -25.05 -16.06
CA ASP A 126 -7.02 -23.89 -16.75
C ASP A 126 -7.99 -22.69 -16.64
N VAL A 127 -7.74 -21.80 -15.67
CA VAL A 127 -8.58 -20.61 -15.43
C VAL A 127 -8.69 -19.68 -16.66
N THR A 128 -7.69 -19.68 -17.54
CA THR A 128 -7.70 -18.84 -18.75
C THR A 128 -8.76 -19.27 -19.75
N LYS A 129 -9.16 -20.56 -19.72
CA LYS A 129 -10.19 -21.14 -20.61
C LYS A 129 -11.56 -21.20 -19.96
N HIS A 130 -11.59 -21.42 -18.65
CA HIS A 130 -12.83 -21.74 -17.93
C HIS A 130 -13.38 -20.57 -17.10
N GLY A 131 -12.59 -19.52 -16.84
CA GLY A 131 -13.07 -18.34 -16.10
C GLY A 131 -13.77 -18.72 -14.79
N TRP A 132 -15.04 -18.36 -14.67
CA TRP A 132 -15.88 -18.65 -13.49
C TRP A 132 -16.04 -20.14 -13.21
N GLU A 133 -16.11 -20.99 -14.25
CA GLU A 133 -16.28 -22.44 -14.12
C GLU A 133 -15.15 -23.09 -13.37
N THR A 134 -13.94 -22.48 -13.38
CA THR A 134 -12.80 -22.92 -12.57
C THR A 134 -13.17 -23.04 -11.10
N LEU A 135 -13.95 -22.11 -10.57
CA LEU A 135 -14.32 -22.09 -9.14
C LEU A 135 -15.35 -23.19 -8.79
N LEU A 136 -16.09 -23.66 -9.78
CA LEU A 136 -17.09 -24.72 -9.63
C LEU A 136 -16.47 -26.13 -9.73
N ASP A 137 -15.27 -26.24 -10.29
CA ASP A 137 -14.60 -27.52 -10.47
C ASP A 137 -14.39 -28.24 -9.14
N THR A 138 -14.55 -29.57 -9.16
CA THR A 138 -14.43 -30.41 -7.96
C THR A 138 -13.01 -30.49 -7.41
N SER A 139 -11.99 -30.22 -8.24
CA SER A 139 -10.59 -30.14 -7.79
C SER A 139 -10.26 -28.86 -7.06
N VAL A 140 -11.15 -27.85 -7.11
CA VAL A 140 -11.04 -26.59 -6.36
C VAL A 140 -11.87 -26.73 -5.08
N GLU A 141 -11.23 -27.13 -4.01
CA GLU A 141 -11.86 -27.32 -2.70
C GLU A 141 -11.90 -26.04 -1.87
N LYS A 142 -10.90 -25.15 -2.06
CA LYS A 142 -10.78 -23.87 -1.35
C LYS A 142 -10.50 -22.75 -2.32
N ILE A 143 -11.23 -21.64 -2.12
CA ILE A 143 -11.13 -20.41 -2.89
C ILE A 143 -10.76 -19.30 -1.93
N ALA A 144 -9.59 -18.70 -2.10
CA ALA A 144 -9.13 -17.60 -1.25
C ALA A 144 -9.70 -16.25 -1.72
N ILE A 145 -10.29 -15.50 -0.81
CA ILE A 145 -10.67 -14.09 -1.00
C ILE A 145 -10.25 -13.29 0.23
N ALA A 146 -10.14 -11.97 0.11
CA ALA A 146 -9.98 -11.12 1.29
C ALA A 146 -11.28 -11.09 2.10
N ASN A 147 -11.21 -10.89 3.43
CA ASN A 147 -12.40 -10.83 4.28
C ASN A 147 -13.28 -9.60 3.88
N PRO A 148 -14.51 -9.79 3.41
CA PRO A 148 -15.38 -8.72 2.93
C PRO A 148 -15.83 -7.75 4.03
N GLU A 149 -15.74 -8.13 5.31
CA GLU A 149 -16.13 -7.25 6.41
C GLU A 149 -15.32 -5.95 6.45
N HIS A 150 -14.02 -6.03 6.11
CA HIS A 150 -13.11 -4.88 6.21
C HIS A 150 -12.18 -4.68 5.00
N ALA A 151 -12.18 -5.61 4.02
CA ALA A 151 -11.33 -5.51 2.83
C ALA A 151 -12.17 -5.17 1.58
N PRO A 152 -11.90 -4.05 0.88
CA PRO A 152 -12.60 -3.67 -0.35
C PRO A 152 -12.56 -4.74 -1.43
N TYR A 153 -11.42 -5.38 -1.62
CA TYR A 153 -11.24 -6.48 -2.57
C TYR A 153 -12.08 -7.71 -2.23
N GLY A 154 -12.33 -7.96 -0.94
CA GLY A 154 -13.24 -9.02 -0.49
C GLY A 154 -14.68 -8.70 -0.85
N ARG A 155 -15.13 -7.46 -0.63
CA ARG A 155 -16.48 -7.01 -1.04
C ARG A 155 -16.67 -7.11 -2.57
N ALA A 156 -15.64 -6.70 -3.32
CA ALA A 156 -15.66 -6.81 -4.79
C ALA A 156 -15.75 -8.27 -5.25
N ALA A 157 -14.99 -9.18 -4.62
CA ALA A 157 -15.03 -10.61 -4.92
C ALA A 157 -16.42 -11.20 -4.65
N VAL A 158 -17.01 -10.92 -3.49
CA VAL A 158 -18.38 -11.39 -3.15
C VAL A 158 -19.42 -10.83 -4.15
N ALA A 159 -19.36 -9.54 -4.44
CA ALA A 159 -20.28 -8.91 -5.42
C ALA A 159 -20.15 -9.55 -6.80
N ALA A 160 -18.92 -9.84 -7.26
CA ALA A 160 -18.66 -10.48 -8.53
C ALA A 160 -19.21 -11.92 -8.57
N LEU A 161 -19.01 -12.71 -7.51
CA LEU A 161 -19.56 -14.07 -7.38
C LEU A 161 -21.09 -14.08 -7.37
N GLN A 162 -21.71 -13.10 -6.67
CA GLN A 162 -23.16 -12.94 -6.64
C GLN A 162 -23.69 -12.58 -8.03
N LYS A 163 -23.07 -11.63 -8.71
CA LYS A 163 -23.47 -11.19 -10.06
C LYS A 163 -23.25 -12.29 -11.11
N ALA A 164 -22.23 -13.14 -10.92
CA ALA A 164 -22.03 -14.33 -11.73
C ALA A 164 -23.05 -15.47 -11.42
N GLY A 165 -23.86 -15.34 -10.38
CA GLY A 165 -24.86 -16.34 -9.97
C GLY A 165 -24.27 -17.62 -9.37
N ILE A 166 -23.00 -17.60 -8.94
CA ILE A 166 -22.31 -18.80 -8.41
C ILE A 166 -21.96 -18.71 -6.92
N TYR A 167 -22.27 -17.59 -6.26
CA TYR A 167 -21.90 -17.38 -4.85
C TYR A 167 -22.37 -18.54 -3.96
N GLU A 168 -23.64 -18.93 -4.03
CA GLU A 168 -24.22 -20.00 -3.22
C GLU A 168 -23.52 -21.35 -3.46
N SER A 169 -23.07 -21.59 -4.69
CA SER A 169 -22.37 -22.84 -5.06
C SER A 169 -20.94 -22.92 -4.52
N VAL A 170 -20.32 -21.77 -4.29
CA VAL A 170 -18.90 -21.69 -3.86
C VAL A 170 -18.69 -21.17 -2.46
N GLN A 171 -19.72 -20.64 -1.78
CA GLN A 171 -19.58 -20.04 -0.45
C GLN A 171 -18.93 -20.99 0.58
N ALA A 172 -19.26 -22.28 0.54
CA ALA A 172 -18.69 -23.28 1.42
C ALA A 172 -17.19 -23.56 1.16
N LYS A 173 -16.68 -23.16 -0.01
CA LYS A 173 -15.26 -23.28 -0.39
C LYS A 173 -14.45 -22.02 -0.02
N LEU A 174 -15.11 -20.90 0.36
CA LEU A 174 -14.42 -19.65 0.60
C LEU A 174 -13.55 -19.71 1.86
N VAL A 175 -12.30 -19.28 1.72
CA VAL A 175 -11.38 -19.04 2.82
C VAL A 175 -10.97 -17.57 2.82
N PHE A 176 -11.00 -16.93 3.99
CA PHE A 176 -10.84 -15.50 4.13
C PHE A 176 -9.44 -15.13 4.61
N GLY A 177 -8.72 -14.35 3.79
CA GLY A 177 -7.51 -13.66 4.21
C GLY A 177 -7.86 -12.35 4.92
N GLU A 178 -7.08 -11.96 5.92
CA GLU A 178 -7.21 -10.68 6.64
C GLU A 178 -7.19 -9.48 5.66
N ASN A 179 -6.43 -9.60 4.59
CA ASN A 179 -6.32 -8.64 3.50
C ASN A 179 -6.05 -9.36 2.18
N ILE A 180 -6.03 -8.62 1.07
CA ILE A 180 -5.89 -9.21 -0.25
C ILE A 180 -4.52 -9.88 -0.50
N ALA A 181 -3.46 -9.43 0.18
CA ALA A 181 -2.15 -10.07 0.06
C ALA A 181 -2.11 -11.43 0.80
N GLN A 182 -2.81 -11.57 1.93
CA GLN A 182 -2.93 -12.85 2.62
C GLN A 182 -3.79 -13.84 1.81
N ALA A 183 -4.88 -13.36 1.18
CA ALA A 183 -5.67 -14.20 0.27
C ALA A 183 -4.79 -14.72 -0.89
N ALA A 184 -3.98 -13.85 -1.51
CA ALA A 184 -3.03 -14.24 -2.53
C ALA A 184 -2.00 -15.27 -2.01
N GLN A 185 -1.49 -15.07 -0.78
CA GLN A 185 -0.56 -16.00 -0.14
C GLN A 185 -1.17 -17.39 0.09
N PHE A 186 -2.45 -17.51 0.43
CA PHE A 186 -3.11 -18.80 0.58
C PHE A 186 -3.07 -19.63 -0.71
N VAL A 187 -3.25 -18.99 -1.86
CA VAL A 187 -3.16 -19.68 -3.14
C VAL A 187 -1.71 -20.01 -3.50
N GLN A 188 -0.79 -19.07 -3.32
CA GLN A 188 0.64 -19.29 -3.57
C GLN A 188 1.24 -20.45 -2.76
N SER A 189 0.78 -20.62 -1.52
CA SER A 189 1.26 -21.67 -0.62
C SER A 189 0.53 -23.01 -0.79
N GLY A 190 -0.45 -23.10 -1.71
CA GLY A 190 -1.25 -24.30 -1.92
C GLY A 190 -2.35 -24.52 -0.85
N ASN A 191 -2.55 -23.59 0.09
CA ASN A 191 -3.62 -23.65 1.08
C ASN A 191 -5.02 -23.41 0.47
N ALA A 192 -5.07 -22.85 -0.73
CA ALA A 192 -6.24 -22.78 -1.59
C ALA A 192 -5.85 -23.09 -3.04
N GLN A 193 -6.74 -23.69 -3.82
CA GLN A 193 -6.47 -24.08 -5.21
C GLN A 193 -6.70 -22.93 -6.18
N ALA A 194 -7.55 -21.98 -5.81
CA ALA A 194 -7.84 -20.77 -6.58
C ALA A 194 -8.07 -19.58 -5.63
N GLY A 195 -7.99 -18.38 -6.16
CA GLY A 195 -8.37 -17.19 -5.39
C GLY A 195 -8.86 -16.07 -6.29
N ILE A 196 -9.73 -15.20 -5.73
CA ILE A 196 -10.03 -13.92 -6.34
C ILE A 196 -9.12 -12.89 -5.67
N VAL A 197 -8.13 -12.43 -6.43
CA VAL A 197 -7.05 -11.58 -5.92
C VAL A 197 -6.95 -10.28 -6.73
N ALA A 198 -6.17 -9.32 -6.20
CA ALA A 198 -5.89 -8.09 -6.94
C ALA A 198 -5.00 -8.38 -8.17
N LEU A 199 -5.33 -7.78 -9.31
CA LEU A 199 -4.49 -7.87 -10.51
C LEU A 199 -3.05 -7.41 -10.20
N SER A 200 -2.89 -6.38 -9.36
CA SER A 200 -1.58 -5.85 -8.96
C SER A 200 -0.69 -6.88 -8.26
N LEU A 201 -1.27 -7.82 -7.53
CA LEU A 201 -0.54 -8.95 -6.94
C LEU A 201 -0.28 -10.06 -7.97
N ALA A 202 -1.29 -10.37 -8.80
CA ALA A 202 -1.20 -11.42 -9.79
C ALA A 202 -0.13 -11.18 -10.87
N VAL A 203 0.15 -9.90 -11.21
CA VAL A 203 1.22 -9.53 -12.18
C VAL A 203 2.58 -9.32 -11.51
N SER A 204 2.66 -9.38 -10.20
CA SER A 204 3.92 -9.19 -9.47
C SER A 204 4.92 -10.32 -9.75
N PRO A 205 6.23 -10.08 -9.53
CA PRO A 205 7.24 -11.14 -9.68
C PRO A 205 6.95 -12.39 -8.89
N ALA A 206 6.21 -12.29 -7.78
CA ALA A 206 5.88 -13.40 -6.90
C ALA A 206 4.75 -14.30 -7.45
N MET A 207 3.89 -13.79 -8.35
CA MET A 207 2.68 -14.49 -8.80
C MET A 207 2.53 -14.58 -10.33
N ARG A 208 3.35 -13.88 -11.10
CA ARG A 208 3.20 -13.74 -12.56
C ARG A 208 3.27 -15.08 -13.34
N ASP A 209 3.89 -16.10 -12.75
CA ASP A 209 4.05 -17.40 -13.39
C ASP A 209 2.77 -18.28 -13.27
N GLY A 210 1.83 -17.88 -12.41
CA GLY A 210 0.50 -18.51 -12.35
C GLY A 210 -0.40 -18.06 -13.51
N LYS A 211 -1.57 -18.68 -13.58
CA LYS A 211 -2.60 -18.38 -14.58
C LYS A 211 -3.66 -17.45 -13.98
N ARG A 212 -4.18 -16.54 -14.79
CA ARG A 212 -5.24 -15.62 -14.35
C ARG A 212 -6.29 -15.42 -15.43
N TRP A 213 -7.48 -15.15 -14.98
CA TRP A 213 -8.59 -14.68 -15.79
C TRP A 213 -9.13 -13.37 -15.15
N GLU A 214 -9.16 -12.30 -15.95
CA GLU A 214 -9.61 -11.00 -15.45
C GLU A 214 -11.13 -10.98 -15.33
N ILE A 215 -11.62 -10.64 -14.15
CA ILE A 215 -13.05 -10.46 -13.92
C ILE A 215 -13.47 -9.14 -14.57
N PRO A 216 -14.51 -9.15 -15.46
CA PRO A 216 -14.99 -7.93 -16.10
C PRO A 216 -15.37 -6.85 -15.07
N ALA A 217 -14.99 -5.59 -15.36
CA ALA A 217 -15.14 -4.48 -14.40
C ALA A 217 -16.59 -4.26 -13.97
N GLU A 218 -17.54 -4.52 -14.87
CA GLU A 218 -18.97 -4.40 -14.60
C GLU A 218 -19.50 -5.47 -13.63
N MET A 219 -18.74 -6.49 -13.30
CA MET A 219 -19.16 -7.56 -12.39
C MET A 219 -19.10 -7.18 -10.91
N HIS A 220 -18.47 -6.07 -10.57
CA HIS A 220 -18.37 -5.58 -9.19
C HIS A 220 -18.36 -4.04 -9.15
N PRO A 221 -18.63 -3.42 -8.00
CA PRO A 221 -18.43 -1.99 -7.82
C PRO A 221 -16.97 -1.59 -8.12
N ALA A 222 -16.77 -0.42 -8.73
CA ALA A 222 -15.43 0.09 -9.01
C ALA A 222 -14.58 0.15 -7.72
N LEU A 223 -13.34 -0.27 -7.82
CA LEU A 223 -12.36 -0.19 -6.72
C LEU A 223 -11.58 1.13 -6.84
N GLU A 224 -12.30 2.25 -6.70
CA GLU A 224 -11.70 3.59 -6.68
C GLU A 224 -10.81 3.72 -5.44
N GLN A 225 -9.54 4.05 -5.64
CA GLN A 225 -8.54 4.08 -4.58
C GLN A 225 -8.13 5.50 -4.24
N GLY A 226 -8.14 5.81 -2.95
CA GLY A 226 -7.86 7.16 -2.46
C GLY A 226 -6.71 7.20 -1.48
N ALA A 227 -5.97 8.32 -1.50
CA ALA A 227 -4.90 8.61 -0.54
C ALA A 227 -5.10 10.00 0.08
N LEU A 228 -4.56 10.17 1.29
CA LEU A 228 -4.49 11.46 1.97
C LEU A 228 -3.30 11.51 2.93
N VAL A 229 -2.91 12.72 3.31
CA VAL A 229 -2.01 13.00 4.43
C VAL A 229 -2.85 13.16 5.69
N LEU A 230 -2.37 12.60 6.81
CA LEU A 230 -3.03 12.74 8.10
C LEU A 230 -2.70 14.08 8.73
N LYS A 231 -3.67 14.68 9.42
CA LYS A 231 -3.52 16.01 10.05
C LYS A 231 -2.38 16.04 11.07
N ASP A 232 -2.23 14.94 11.83
CA ASP A 232 -1.21 14.80 12.88
C ASP A 232 0.07 14.09 12.38
N ALA A 233 0.32 14.13 11.06
CA ALA A 233 1.54 13.59 10.46
C ALA A 233 2.78 14.21 11.11
N LYS A 234 3.70 13.35 11.60
CA LYS A 234 4.93 13.82 12.30
C LYS A 234 5.89 14.54 11.37
N ASN A 235 5.97 14.10 10.11
CA ASN A 235 6.82 14.67 9.07
C ASN A 235 5.95 15.17 7.91
N LYS A 236 5.06 16.11 8.19
CA LYS A 236 4.04 16.62 7.27
C LYS A 236 4.60 17.03 5.90
N ASP A 237 5.66 17.82 5.88
CA ASP A 237 6.28 18.27 4.62
C ASP A 237 6.76 17.10 3.77
N ALA A 238 7.36 16.09 4.39
CA ALA A 238 7.81 14.89 3.69
C ALA A 238 6.63 14.03 3.21
N ALA A 239 5.55 13.95 3.99
CA ALA A 239 4.32 13.27 3.62
C ALA A 239 3.63 13.95 2.43
N LEU A 240 3.52 15.27 2.43
CA LEU A 240 3.00 16.06 1.30
C LEU A 240 3.87 15.85 0.05
N ALA A 241 5.21 15.90 0.21
CA ALA A 241 6.13 15.65 -0.89
C ALA A 241 5.99 14.23 -1.48
N PHE A 242 5.73 13.21 -0.63
CA PHE A 242 5.47 11.85 -1.10
C PHE A 242 4.14 11.75 -1.87
N LEU A 243 3.08 12.39 -1.36
CA LEU A 243 1.80 12.42 -2.06
C LEU A 243 1.92 13.10 -3.43
N GLU A 244 2.64 14.22 -3.53
CA GLU A 244 2.92 14.88 -4.81
C GLU A 244 3.79 14.01 -5.75
N PHE A 245 4.74 13.26 -5.20
CA PHE A 245 5.50 12.30 -6.00
C PHE A 245 4.59 11.21 -6.58
N VAL A 246 3.61 10.70 -5.82
CA VAL A 246 2.65 9.70 -6.32
C VAL A 246 1.78 10.24 -7.47
N LYS A 247 1.52 11.55 -7.52
CA LYS A 247 0.81 12.22 -8.64
C LYS A 247 1.64 12.33 -9.92
N SER A 248 2.96 12.11 -9.84
CA SER A 248 3.87 12.26 -10.99
C SER A 248 3.64 11.21 -12.09
N ALA A 249 4.02 11.54 -13.32
CA ALA A 249 3.97 10.61 -14.45
C ALA A 249 4.76 9.32 -14.19
N THR A 250 5.91 9.43 -13.52
CA THR A 250 6.76 8.28 -13.16
C THR A 250 6.04 7.34 -12.20
N ALA A 251 5.41 7.87 -11.16
CA ALA A 251 4.65 7.05 -10.21
C ALA A 251 3.43 6.41 -10.88
N ARG A 252 2.70 7.16 -11.73
CA ARG A 252 1.59 6.61 -12.51
C ARG A 252 2.04 5.47 -13.43
N ALA A 253 3.19 5.60 -14.10
CA ALA A 253 3.76 4.53 -14.92
C ALA A 253 4.07 3.27 -14.09
N THR A 254 4.60 3.45 -12.87
CA THR A 254 4.83 2.33 -11.94
C THR A 254 3.51 1.67 -11.53
N LEU A 255 2.49 2.43 -11.17
CA LEU A 255 1.16 1.88 -10.85
C LEU A 255 0.56 1.13 -12.04
N ALA A 256 0.63 1.71 -13.26
CA ALA A 256 0.16 1.06 -14.49
C ALA A 256 0.87 -0.28 -14.76
N LYS A 257 2.19 -0.37 -14.55
CA LYS A 257 2.98 -1.60 -14.65
C LYS A 257 2.41 -2.74 -13.78
N TYR A 258 1.82 -2.39 -12.63
CA TYR A 258 1.16 -3.33 -11.74
C TYR A 258 -0.36 -3.47 -12.01
N GLY A 259 -0.86 -3.01 -13.16
CA GLY A 259 -2.24 -3.23 -13.59
C GLY A 259 -3.26 -2.32 -12.90
N PHE A 260 -2.83 -1.22 -12.30
CA PHE A 260 -3.76 -0.18 -11.85
C PHE A 260 -4.23 0.65 -13.03
N GLU A 261 -5.53 0.91 -13.07
CA GLU A 261 -6.14 1.87 -13.98
C GLU A 261 -6.21 3.25 -13.31
N PHE A 262 -6.58 4.26 -14.09
CA PHE A 262 -6.67 5.62 -13.56
C PHE A 262 -8.06 6.20 -13.85
N PRO A 263 -8.56 7.05 -12.94
CA PRO A 263 -9.81 7.77 -13.19
C PRO A 263 -9.74 8.49 -14.54
N GLU A 264 -10.81 8.39 -15.32
CA GLU A 264 -10.94 9.23 -16.50
C GLU A 264 -10.90 10.69 -16.05
N LYS A 265 -10.04 11.49 -16.69
CA LYS A 265 -10.05 12.93 -16.47
C LYS A 265 -11.44 13.41 -16.87
N THR A 266 -12.33 13.62 -15.91
CA THR A 266 -13.57 14.34 -16.16
C THR A 266 -13.18 15.65 -16.83
N LYS A 267 -13.49 15.81 -18.13
CA LYS A 267 -13.48 17.12 -18.80
C LYS A 267 -14.38 17.99 -17.93
N LYS A 268 -13.79 18.87 -17.11
CA LYS A 268 -14.57 19.98 -16.55
C LYS A 268 -15.14 20.69 -17.77
N GLU A 269 -16.42 20.44 -18.05
CA GLU A 269 -17.18 21.25 -18.99
C GLU A 269 -17.06 22.70 -18.51
N GLY A 270 -16.24 23.43 -19.24
CA GLY A 270 -16.26 24.88 -19.18
C GLY A 270 -17.63 25.34 -19.68
N ARG A 271 -18.58 25.51 -18.75
CA ARG A 271 -19.70 26.42 -18.98
C ARG A 271 -19.29 27.79 -18.47
N ARG A 272 -18.92 28.60 -19.44
CA ARG A 272 -19.02 30.05 -19.32
C ARG A 272 -20.47 30.48 -19.39
#